data_c3f4cb888b5d68a1d24a8ddd383eed92
#
_entry.id   c3f4cb888b5d68a1d24a8ddd383eed92
#
_cell.length_a   1.000
_cell.length_b   1.000
_cell.length_c   1.000
_cell.angle_alpha   90.00
_cell.angle_beta   90.00
_cell.angle_gamma   90.00
#
_symmetry.space_group_name_H-M   'P 1'
#
loop_
_entity.id
_entity.type
_entity.pdbx_description
1 polymer ?
#
loop_
_entity_poly.entity_id
_entity_poly.type
_entity_poly.pdbx_seq_one_letter_code
_entity_poly.pdbx_strand_id
1 'polypeptide(L)'
;MNLAEKDNKYIWHPYTHQKNKPDAIPITKGNKSYLYDEKGNRYLDAVSSWWVNIHGHGNHFIAKKLFKQAKKLQQVIFTQFTHKPAVELAEKLLPHLPGSFAKVFYSDNGSTATEVAL
;
A
#
# COMPACT_ATOMS: atom_id res chain seq x y z
N MET A 1 2.55 28.93 2.04
CA MET A 1 2.80 27.65 2.76
C MET A 1 3.30 26.63 1.76
N ASN A 2 4.51 26.14 1.94
CA ASN A 2 5.06 25.01 1.20
C ASN A 2 4.45 23.67 1.66
N LEU A 3 4.84 22.55 1.05
CA LEU A 3 4.23 21.24 1.36
C LEU A 3 4.53 20.78 2.81
N ALA A 4 5.77 20.97 3.30
CA ALA A 4 6.14 20.61 4.67
C ALA A 4 5.37 21.45 5.72
N GLU A 5 5.18 22.75 5.47
CA GLU A 5 4.36 23.61 6.33
C GLU A 5 2.88 23.18 6.37
N LYS A 6 2.33 22.78 5.23
CA LYS A 6 0.96 22.22 5.17
C LYS A 6 0.86 20.89 5.90
N ASP A 7 1.85 20.02 5.72
CA ASP A 7 1.95 18.75 6.43
C ASP A 7 1.94 18.95 7.95
N ASN A 8 2.82 19.81 8.45
CA ASN A 8 2.87 20.13 9.87
C ASN A 8 1.57 20.70 10.45
N LYS A 9 0.80 21.42 9.63
CA LYS A 9 -0.46 22.01 10.04
C LYS A 9 -1.62 21.01 10.09
N TYR A 10 -1.66 20.05 9.15
CA TYR A 10 -2.86 19.25 8.93
C TYR A 10 -2.67 17.75 9.17
N ILE A 11 -1.40 17.24 9.25
CA ILE A 11 -1.14 15.80 9.31
C ILE A 11 -0.47 15.42 10.63
N TRP A 12 -1.05 14.44 11.30
CA TRP A 12 -0.42 13.79 12.45
C TRP A 12 0.23 12.49 11.99
N HIS A 13 1.54 12.45 11.97
CA HIS A 13 2.30 11.25 11.63
C HIS A 13 2.30 10.22 12.77
N PRO A 14 2.16 8.92 12.46
CA PRO A 14 2.32 7.86 13.46
C PRO A 14 3.75 7.87 14.02
N TYR A 15 3.89 7.40 15.27
CA TYR A 15 5.18 7.28 15.98
C TYR A 15 5.98 8.57 16.08
N THR A 16 5.33 9.73 16.08
CA THR A 16 5.98 11.03 16.20
C THR A 16 5.42 11.87 17.34
N HIS A 17 6.29 12.71 17.93
CA HIS A 17 5.89 13.75 18.87
C HIS A 17 5.61 15.05 18.13
N GLN A 18 4.36 15.54 18.18
CA GLN A 18 3.97 16.74 17.43
C GLN A 18 4.76 17.99 17.81
N LYS A 19 5.19 18.12 19.08
CA LYS A 19 5.88 19.30 19.59
C LYS A 19 7.29 19.47 19.03
N ASN A 20 8.02 18.38 18.82
CA ASN A 20 9.47 18.40 18.53
C ASN A 20 9.84 17.53 17.32
N LYS A 21 8.90 17.27 16.40
CA LYS A 21 9.21 16.51 15.21
C LYS A 21 10.00 17.36 14.19
N PRO A 22 10.95 16.78 13.47
CA PRO A 22 11.51 17.45 12.30
C PRO A 22 10.43 17.60 11.21
N ASP A 23 10.63 18.57 10.33
CA ASP A 23 9.76 18.71 9.16
C ASP A 23 9.79 17.44 8.29
N ALA A 24 8.62 17.04 7.80
CA ALA A 24 8.53 15.94 6.86
C ALA A 24 9.23 16.30 5.54
N ILE A 25 9.93 15.33 4.95
CA ILE A 25 10.58 15.48 3.66
C ILE A 25 9.54 15.27 2.55
N PRO A 26 9.22 16.29 1.72
CA PRO A 26 8.24 16.16 0.66
C PRO A 26 8.74 15.26 -0.48
N ILE A 27 8.29 14.01 -0.50
CA ILE A 27 8.64 13.06 -1.57
C ILE A 27 7.67 13.25 -2.74
N THR A 28 8.23 13.46 -3.93
CA THR A 28 7.47 13.70 -5.16
C THR A 28 7.52 12.55 -6.15
N LYS A 29 8.51 11.66 -6.02
CA LYS A 29 8.71 10.56 -6.96
C LYS A 29 9.35 9.36 -6.27
N GLY A 30 8.95 8.17 -6.69
CA GLY A 30 9.64 6.92 -6.39
C GLY A 30 10.05 6.20 -7.68
N ASN A 31 11.24 5.59 -7.69
CA ASN A 31 11.70 4.76 -8.80
C ASN A 31 12.59 3.62 -8.28
N LYS A 32 12.17 2.38 -8.52
CA LYS A 32 12.84 1.18 -7.97
C LYS A 32 12.99 1.30 -6.44
N SER A 33 14.21 1.27 -5.93
CA SER A 33 14.50 1.37 -4.49
C SER A 33 14.77 2.79 -4.01
N TYR A 34 14.45 3.81 -4.80
CA TYR A 34 14.76 5.20 -4.48
C TYR A 34 13.53 6.09 -4.44
N LEU A 35 13.54 6.99 -3.46
CA LEU A 35 12.61 8.12 -3.33
C LEU A 35 13.33 9.42 -3.70
N TYR A 36 12.59 10.39 -4.20
CA TYR A 36 13.11 11.70 -4.60
C TYR A 36 12.23 12.79 -4.01
N ASP A 37 12.87 13.79 -3.38
CA ASP A 37 12.15 14.94 -2.88
C ASP A 37 11.94 16.02 -3.98
N GLU A 38 11.27 17.11 -3.61
CA GLU A 38 10.99 18.23 -4.49
C GLU A 38 12.25 18.98 -4.94
N LYS A 39 13.38 18.83 -4.24
CA LYS A 39 14.69 19.42 -4.56
C LYS A 39 15.54 18.50 -5.44
N GLY A 40 15.05 17.30 -5.74
CA GLY A 40 15.78 16.29 -6.50
C GLY A 40 16.76 15.44 -5.69
N ASN A 41 16.81 15.58 -4.38
CA ASN A 41 17.63 14.71 -3.54
C ASN A 41 17.09 13.28 -3.60
N ARG A 42 18.01 12.32 -3.55
CA ARG A 42 17.71 10.88 -3.66
C ARG A 42 17.93 10.18 -2.34
N TYR A 43 16.94 9.40 -1.92
CA TYR A 43 16.96 8.60 -0.70
C TYR A 43 16.78 7.13 -1.04
N LEU A 44 17.63 6.26 -0.47
CA LEU A 44 17.44 4.81 -0.57
C LEU A 44 16.33 4.38 0.38
N ASP A 45 15.26 3.82 -0.16
CA ASP A 45 14.19 3.21 0.62
C ASP A 45 14.56 1.75 0.97
N ALA A 46 15.48 1.61 1.93
CA ALA A 46 16.03 0.31 2.33
C ALA A 46 15.02 -0.62 3.02
N VAL A 47 13.90 -0.07 3.49
CA VAL A 47 12.82 -0.82 4.14
C VAL A 47 11.58 -0.97 3.25
N SER A 48 11.69 -0.62 1.96
CA SER A 48 10.60 -0.72 0.98
C SER A 48 9.30 -0.07 1.46
N SER A 49 9.40 1.14 2.04
CA SER A 49 8.29 1.88 2.64
C SER A 49 7.46 1.01 3.60
N TRP A 50 8.17 0.39 4.54
CA TRP A 50 7.62 -0.56 5.52
C TRP A 50 7.13 -1.86 4.90
N TRP A 51 7.99 -2.45 4.04
CA TRP A 51 7.83 -3.75 3.36
C TRP A 51 6.70 -3.82 2.31
N VAL A 52 6.07 -2.71 1.99
CA VAL A 52 4.93 -2.67 1.04
C VAL A 52 5.40 -2.71 -0.41
N ASN A 53 6.51 -2.04 -0.74
CA ASN A 53 6.98 -1.88 -2.12
C ASN A 53 8.02 -2.92 -2.54
N ILE A 54 7.72 -4.21 -2.34
CA ILE A 54 8.66 -5.32 -2.65
C ILE A 54 9.09 -5.40 -4.12
N HIS A 55 8.31 -4.83 -5.04
CA HIS A 55 8.63 -4.76 -6.48
C HIS A 55 9.23 -3.41 -6.89
N GLY A 56 9.55 -2.56 -5.93
CA GLY A 56 10.06 -1.21 -6.13
C GLY A 56 8.98 -0.18 -6.51
N HIS A 57 9.32 1.07 -6.28
CA HIS A 57 8.46 2.20 -6.63
C HIS A 57 8.30 2.37 -8.14
N GLY A 58 7.13 2.80 -8.58
CA GLY A 58 6.85 3.11 -9.98
C GLY A 58 6.84 1.89 -10.91
N ASN A 59 6.54 0.70 -10.41
CA ASN A 59 6.49 -0.51 -11.22
C ASN A 59 5.40 -0.39 -12.29
N HIS A 60 5.82 -0.30 -13.56
CA HIS A 60 4.93 -0.10 -14.70
C HIS A 60 3.93 -1.25 -14.91
N PHE A 61 4.32 -2.49 -14.65
CA PHE A 61 3.41 -3.63 -14.80
C PHE A 61 2.24 -3.52 -13.81
N ILE A 62 2.54 -3.26 -12.53
CA ILE A 62 1.53 -3.08 -11.48
C ILE A 62 0.63 -1.90 -11.81
N ALA A 63 1.21 -0.73 -12.11
CA ALA A 63 0.47 0.48 -12.45
C ALA A 63 -0.48 0.26 -13.65
N LYS A 64 -0.01 -0.42 -14.70
CA LYS A 64 -0.83 -0.75 -15.87
C LYS A 64 -1.98 -1.70 -15.54
N LYS A 65 -1.75 -2.70 -14.67
CA LYS A 65 -2.79 -3.65 -14.24
C LYS A 65 -3.85 -2.95 -13.38
N LEU A 66 -3.43 -2.11 -12.43
CA LEU A 66 -4.33 -1.31 -11.61
C LEU A 66 -5.19 -0.37 -12.47
N PHE A 67 -4.58 0.37 -13.39
CA PHE A 67 -5.30 1.24 -14.31
C PHE A 67 -6.36 0.50 -15.13
N LYS A 68 -5.99 -0.65 -15.70
CA LYS A 68 -6.93 -1.46 -16.49
C LYS A 68 -8.09 -1.99 -15.64
N GLN A 69 -7.80 -2.45 -14.42
CA GLN A 69 -8.84 -2.94 -13.52
C GLN A 69 -9.74 -1.81 -13.03
N ALA A 70 -9.18 -0.67 -12.65
CA ALA A 70 -9.94 0.50 -12.22
C ALA A 70 -10.91 1.01 -13.29
N LYS A 71 -10.51 0.99 -14.57
CA LYS A 71 -11.42 1.32 -15.69
C LYS A 71 -12.54 0.31 -15.88
N LYS A 72 -12.33 -0.95 -15.51
CA LYS A 72 -13.30 -2.03 -15.71
C LYS A 72 -14.27 -2.15 -14.53
N LEU A 73 -13.74 -2.18 -13.33
CA LEU A 73 -14.49 -2.37 -12.08
C LEU A 73 -13.60 -2.04 -10.90
N GLN A 74 -13.96 -1.01 -10.12
CA GLN A 74 -13.23 -0.61 -8.93
C GLN A 74 -13.60 -1.46 -7.72
N GLN A 75 -14.90 -1.65 -7.49
CA GLN A 75 -15.42 -2.32 -6.32
C GLN A 75 -16.79 -2.95 -6.62
N VAL A 76 -17.09 -4.01 -5.94
CA VAL A 76 -18.41 -4.64 -5.88
C VAL A 76 -18.65 -5.12 -4.45
N ILE A 77 -19.89 -5.01 -3.96
CA ILE A 77 -20.25 -5.53 -2.65
C ILE A 77 -20.05 -7.05 -2.60
N PHE A 78 -19.27 -7.54 -1.63
CA PHE A 78 -18.81 -8.94 -1.58
C PHE A 78 -19.73 -9.88 -0.79
N THR A 79 -21.01 -9.52 -0.62
CA THR A 79 -22.03 -10.37 0.02
C THR A 79 -22.60 -11.42 -0.92
N GLN A 80 -22.96 -11.02 -2.14
CA GLN A 80 -23.54 -11.91 -3.16
C GLN A 80 -22.86 -11.78 -4.53
N PHE A 81 -22.05 -10.73 -4.72
CA PHE A 81 -21.28 -10.53 -5.94
C PHE A 81 -19.84 -10.99 -5.73
N THR A 82 -19.17 -11.29 -6.82
CA THR A 82 -17.75 -11.62 -6.86
C THR A 82 -17.09 -11.00 -8.08
N HIS A 83 -15.78 -10.99 -8.12
CA HIS A 83 -15.02 -10.54 -9.29
C HIS A 83 -13.74 -11.35 -9.47
N LYS A 84 -13.32 -11.44 -10.71
CA LYS A 84 -12.21 -12.28 -11.14
C LYS A 84 -10.90 -12.08 -10.35
N PRO A 85 -10.42 -10.85 -10.10
CA PRO A 85 -9.17 -10.68 -9.34
C PRO A 85 -9.17 -11.31 -7.95
N ALA A 86 -10.29 -11.26 -7.21
CA ALA A 86 -10.36 -11.86 -5.89
C ALA A 86 -10.30 -13.40 -5.97
N VAL A 87 -11.07 -14.00 -6.89
CA VAL A 87 -11.06 -15.47 -7.06
C VAL A 87 -9.67 -15.94 -7.48
N GLU A 88 -9.05 -15.32 -8.49
CA GLU A 88 -7.71 -15.69 -8.96
C GLU A 88 -6.62 -15.51 -7.90
N LEU A 89 -6.76 -14.52 -7.02
CA LEU A 89 -5.83 -14.35 -5.90
C LEU A 89 -5.97 -15.50 -4.91
N ALA A 90 -7.19 -15.86 -4.51
CA ALA A 90 -7.44 -16.97 -3.60
C ALA A 90 -6.93 -18.30 -4.17
N GLU A 91 -7.23 -18.59 -5.44
CA GLU A 91 -6.75 -19.79 -6.15
C GLU A 91 -5.22 -19.91 -6.14
N LYS A 92 -4.52 -18.80 -6.31
CA LYS A 92 -3.05 -18.78 -6.34
C LYS A 92 -2.45 -18.80 -4.95
N LEU A 93 -3.09 -18.19 -3.95
CA LEU A 93 -2.57 -18.08 -2.59
C LEU A 93 -2.68 -19.38 -1.80
N LEU A 94 -3.87 -20.00 -1.82
CA LEU A 94 -4.16 -21.16 -0.98
C LEU A 94 -3.17 -22.32 -1.12
N PRO A 95 -2.68 -22.70 -2.33
CA PRO A 95 -1.71 -23.80 -2.46
C PRO A 95 -0.35 -23.54 -1.82
N HIS A 96 -0.02 -22.29 -1.49
CA HIS A 96 1.26 -21.92 -0.89
C HIS A 96 1.20 -21.84 0.64
N LEU A 97 0.00 -21.95 1.22
CA LEU A 97 -0.18 -21.89 2.68
C LEU A 97 0.03 -23.28 3.30
N PRO A 98 0.64 -23.37 4.49
CA PRO A 98 0.76 -24.63 5.21
C PRO A 98 -0.60 -25.12 5.70
N GLY A 99 -0.83 -26.45 5.65
CA GLY A 99 -2.05 -27.06 6.15
C GLY A 99 -3.19 -27.13 5.13
N SER A 100 -4.42 -27.26 5.62
CA SER A 100 -5.62 -27.51 4.81
C SER A 100 -6.56 -26.31 4.73
N PHE A 101 -6.01 -25.13 4.48
CA PHE A 101 -6.84 -23.93 4.29
C PHE A 101 -7.69 -24.04 3.01
N ALA A 102 -9.00 -23.85 3.16
CA ALA A 102 -9.95 -24.02 2.06
C ALA A 102 -10.51 -22.71 1.51
N LYS A 103 -10.47 -21.61 2.28
CA LYS A 103 -11.10 -20.33 1.92
C LYS A 103 -10.27 -19.14 2.39
N VAL A 104 -10.43 -18.02 1.72
CA VAL A 104 -9.84 -16.71 2.07
C VAL A 104 -10.96 -15.77 2.48
N PHE A 105 -10.81 -15.11 3.62
CA PHE A 105 -11.61 -13.97 4.01
C PHE A 105 -10.81 -12.71 3.77
N TYR A 106 -11.34 -11.79 2.98
CA TYR A 106 -10.66 -10.51 2.67
C TYR A 106 -11.00 -9.45 3.70
N SER A 107 -9.98 -8.74 4.18
CA SER A 107 -10.11 -7.58 5.06
C SER A 107 -9.16 -6.46 4.61
N ASP A 108 -9.35 -5.25 5.16
CA ASP A 108 -8.68 -4.05 4.65
C ASP A 108 -7.20 -3.95 5.01
N ASN A 109 -6.81 -4.53 6.16
CA ASN A 109 -5.43 -4.46 6.66
C ASN A 109 -5.15 -5.58 7.67
N GLY A 110 -3.89 -5.68 8.12
CA GLY A 110 -3.47 -6.73 9.05
C GLY A 110 -4.20 -6.71 10.41
N SER A 111 -4.50 -5.52 10.95
CA SER A 111 -5.24 -5.41 12.23
C SER A 111 -6.66 -5.92 12.09
N THR A 112 -7.37 -5.56 11.04
CA THR A 112 -8.72 -6.10 10.79
C THR A 112 -8.70 -7.59 10.48
N ALA A 113 -7.65 -8.10 9.83
CA ALA A 113 -7.49 -9.55 9.63
C ALA A 113 -7.33 -10.30 10.95
N THR A 114 -6.59 -9.74 11.90
CA THR A 114 -6.41 -10.29 13.24
C THR A 114 -7.73 -10.26 14.03
N GLU A 115 -8.46 -9.14 14.00
CA GLU A 115 -9.78 -9.01 14.64
C GLU A 115 -10.80 -10.05 14.12
N VAL A 116 -10.77 -10.31 12.81
CA VAL A 116 -11.66 -11.33 12.20
C VAL A 116 -11.25 -12.75 12.58
N ALA A 117 -9.98 -13.01 12.86
CA ALA A 117 -9.47 -14.33 13.21
C ALA A 117 -9.70 -14.70 14.69
N LEU A 118 -9.93 -13.72 15.57
CA LEU A 118 -10.19 -13.90 17.01
C LEU A 118 -11.69 -14.13 17.29
#